data_a24997d08151d70dcd98a044071052d9
#
_entry.id   a24997d08151d70dcd98a044071052d9
#
_cell.length_a   1.000
_cell.length_b   1.000
_cell.length_c   1.000
_cell.angle_alpha   90.00
_cell.angle_beta   90.00
_cell.angle_gamma   90.00
#
_symmetry.space_group_name_H-M   'P 1'
#
loop_
_entity.id
_entity.type
_entity.pdbx_description
1 polymer ?
#
loop_
_entity_poly.entity_id
_entity_poly.type
_entity_poly.pdbx_seq_one_letter_code
_entity_poly.pdbx_strand_id
1 'polypeptide(L)'
;MPKSRARDLGIPLEGTPGPLNAITDLPGIEVGYSTLIEGESIRTGVTILHPRGKANHDPVFGGWFPLNGNGELTGAAWLEEGGFLEGPVGLTNTHSVGIVRDTIIAWQVKNNCLFQLWSTPLVTETADGWLNDMYAQHVHPEHVWAALDSAQPGPLAEGNVGGGTGMICYEFKGGTGTASRKLPAKFGSYTVGALVQANFGRRFQLTVAG
;
A
#
# COMPACT_ATOMS: atom_id res chain seq x y z
N MET A 1 9.50 17.68 13.21
CA MET A 1 10.77 17.03 12.84
C MET A 1 10.44 15.80 11.99
N PRO A 2 11.18 15.52 10.93
CA PRO A 2 11.00 14.25 10.20
C PRO A 2 11.25 13.08 11.17
N LYS A 3 10.46 12.02 11.03
CA LYS A 3 10.63 10.81 11.85
C LYS A 3 11.91 10.08 11.42
N SER A 4 12.73 9.67 12.38
CA SER A 4 13.92 8.88 12.10
C SER A 4 13.54 7.50 11.57
N ARG A 5 14.21 7.06 10.53
CA ARG A 5 14.10 5.70 10.01
C ARG A 5 15.09 4.78 10.74
N ALA A 6 14.88 3.47 10.64
CA ALA A 6 15.73 2.48 11.30
C ALA A 6 17.24 2.65 10.99
N ARG A 7 17.59 3.00 9.75
CA ARG A 7 18.98 3.27 9.36
C ARG A 7 19.56 4.52 10.03
N ASP A 8 18.75 5.54 10.24
CA ASP A 8 19.18 6.78 10.92
C ASP A 8 19.50 6.52 12.41
N LEU A 9 18.94 5.45 12.96
CA LEU A 9 19.20 4.98 14.32
C LEU A 9 20.39 4.01 14.40
N GLY A 10 21.10 3.77 13.30
CA GLY A 10 22.26 2.87 13.25
C GLY A 10 21.91 1.38 13.20
N ILE A 11 20.64 1.01 12.96
CA ILE A 11 20.27 -0.40 12.82
C ILE A 11 20.89 -0.93 11.53
N PRO A 12 21.68 -2.04 11.60
CA PRO A 12 22.40 -2.60 10.46
C PRO A 12 21.40 -3.31 9.53
N LEU A 13 20.99 -2.63 8.46
CA LEU A 13 20.14 -3.21 7.43
C LEU A 13 20.96 -3.43 6.16
N GLU A 14 21.05 -4.67 5.71
CA GLU A 14 21.85 -5.07 4.57
C GLU A 14 21.32 -4.51 3.22
N GLY A 15 22.20 -4.55 2.21
CA GLY A 15 21.93 -4.14 0.84
C GLY A 15 22.03 -2.63 0.63
N THR A 16 22.13 -2.25 -0.65
CA THR A 16 22.26 -0.85 -1.07
C THR A 16 20.87 -0.27 -1.36
N PRO A 17 20.39 0.72 -0.59
CA PRO A 17 19.11 1.36 -0.89
C PRO A 17 19.17 2.18 -2.18
N GLY A 18 18.04 2.42 -2.80
CA GLY A 18 17.87 3.47 -3.81
C GLY A 18 17.95 4.87 -3.17
N PRO A 19 17.89 5.94 -3.98
CA PRO A 19 18.04 7.33 -3.52
C PRO A 19 17.05 7.74 -2.41
N LEU A 20 15.81 7.27 -2.50
CA LEU A 20 14.75 7.57 -1.53
C LEU A 20 14.60 6.45 -0.49
N ASN A 21 15.20 5.29 -0.75
CA ASN A 21 14.93 4.05 -0.01
C ASN A 21 13.42 3.81 0.12
N ALA A 22 12.70 3.90 -0.99
CA ALA A 22 11.25 3.80 -1.08
C ALA A 22 10.84 3.01 -2.33
N ILE A 23 9.61 2.50 -2.37
CA ILE A 23 9.06 1.83 -3.56
C ILE A 23 9.08 2.75 -4.79
N THR A 24 8.99 4.05 -4.58
CA THR A 24 9.07 5.09 -5.62
C THR A 24 10.47 5.29 -6.20
N ASP A 25 11.47 4.54 -5.76
CA ASP A 25 12.74 4.41 -6.49
C ASP A 25 12.60 3.59 -7.80
N LEU A 26 11.48 2.88 -7.96
CA LEU A 26 11.13 2.22 -9.21
C LEU A 26 10.47 3.25 -10.15
N PRO A 27 10.98 3.40 -11.39
CA PRO A 27 10.43 4.37 -12.34
C PRO A 27 8.93 4.12 -12.62
N GLY A 28 8.14 5.17 -12.56
CA GLY A 28 6.72 5.15 -12.86
C GLY A 28 5.81 4.79 -11.68
N ILE A 29 6.34 4.33 -10.56
CA ILE A 29 5.49 4.08 -9.38
C ILE A 29 5.10 5.41 -8.74
N GLU A 30 3.79 5.56 -8.49
CA GLU A 30 3.21 6.66 -7.74
C GLU A 30 2.38 6.11 -6.58
N VAL A 31 2.44 6.78 -5.42
CA VAL A 31 1.67 6.41 -4.22
C VAL A 31 0.91 7.61 -3.71
N GLY A 32 -0.35 7.40 -3.37
CA GLY A 32 -1.22 8.40 -2.78
C GLY A 32 -1.89 7.93 -1.50
N TYR A 33 -2.23 8.88 -0.66
CA TYR A 33 -2.82 8.61 0.66
C TYR A 33 -4.04 9.47 0.90
N SER A 34 -5.05 8.87 1.55
CA SER A 34 -6.07 9.59 2.30
C SER A 34 -6.03 9.10 3.73
N THR A 35 -5.78 10.02 4.67
CA THR A 35 -5.57 9.71 6.10
C THR A 35 -6.69 10.34 6.91
N LEU A 36 -7.43 9.51 7.64
CA LEU A 36 -8.53 9.93 8.49
C LEU A 36 -8.11 9.81 9.96
N ILE A 37 -7.95 10.96 10.61
CA ILE A 37 -7.66 11.08 12.05
C ILE A 37 -8.63 12.10 12.60
N GLU A 38 -9.74 11.63 13.18
CA GLU A 38 -10.81 12.46 13.65
C GLU A 38 -11.29 12.02 15.04
N GLY A 39 -11.60 12.97 15.91
CA GLY A 39 -12.03 12.68 17.27
C GLY A 39 -11.11 11.69 18.00
N GLU A 40 -11.70 10.83 18.81
CA GLU A 40 -10.97 9.83 19.60
C GLU A 40 -10.93 8.45 18.94
N SER A 41 -11.88 8.14 18.04
CA SER A 41 -12.12 6.79 17.53
C SER A 41 -11.87 6.58 16.04
N ILE A 42 -11.59 7.62 15.24
CA ILE A 42 -11.36 7.47 13.80
C ILE A 42 -9.87 7.53 13.50
N ARG A 43 -9.31 6.38 13.16
CA ARG A 43 -7.89 6.20 12.81
C ARG A 43 -7.77 5.20 11.66
N THR A 44 -8.07 5.65 10.44
CA THR A 44 -8.12 4.80 9.25
C THR A 44 -7.66 5.56 8.00
N GLY A 45 -7.85 4.97 6.84
CA GLY A 45 -7.53 5.62 5.57
C GLY A 45 -7.36 4.66 4.40
N VAL A 46 -6.86 5.22 3.31
CA VAL A 46 -6.62 4.51 2.06
C VAL A 46 -5.23 4.85 1.55
N THR A 47 -4.52 3.81 1.12
CA THR A 47 -3.27 3.93 0.34
C THR A 47 -3.55 3.41 -1.06
N ILE A 48 -3.18 4.18 -2.06
CA ILE A 48 -3.25 3.78 -3.47
C ILE A 48 -1.85 3.73 -4.05
N LEU A 49 -1.57 2.68 -4.80
CA LEU A 49 -0.35 2.52 -5.59
C LEU A 49 -0.71 2.41 -7.06
N HIS A 50 -0.18 3.30 -7.89
CA HIS A 50 -0.21 3.19 -9.34
C HIS A 50 1.11 2.58 -9.83
N PRO A 51 1.11 1.36 -10.37
CA PRO A 51 2.36 0.67 -10.71
C PRO A 51 3.11 1.26 -11.90
N ARG A 52 2.43 2.06 -12.74
CA ARG A 52 3.01 2.81 -13.87
C ARG A 52 2.68 4.30 -13.83
N GLY A 53 2.22 4.81 -12.69
CA GLY A 53 1.73 6.18 -12.56
C GLY A 53 0.31 6.35 -13.12
N LYS A 54 -0.28 7.50 -12.82
CA LYS A 54 -1.66 7.84 -13.22
C LYS A 54 -1.84 8.01 -14.73
N ALA A 55 -0.78 8.30 -15.45
CA ALA A 55 -0.81 8.58 -16.89
C ALA A 55 -0.60 7.35 -17.78
N ASN A 56 -0.17 6.24 -17.22
CA ASN A 56 0.08 5.00 -17.97
C ASN A 56 -0.73 3.85 -17.35
N HIS A 57 -1.63 3.31 -18.15
CA HIS A 57 -2.58 2.25 -17.73
C HIS A 57 -2.24 0.88 -18.29
N ASP A 58 -1.07 0.72 -18.89
CA ASP A 58 -0.60 -0.59 -19.34
C ASP A 58 -0.45 -1.53 -18.15
N PRO A 59 -0.86 -2.78 -18.29
CA PRO A 59 -0.72 -3.77 -17.22
C PRO A 59 0.75 -4.06 -16.91
N VAL A 60 1.00 -4.52 -15.70
CA VAL A 60 2.29 -5.03 -15.26
C VAL A 60 2.17 -6.49 -14.86
N PHE A 61 3.25 -7.25 -14.94
CA PHE A 61 3.26 -8.60 -14.38
C PHE A 61 2.93 -8.55 -12.90
N GLY A 62 2.08 -9.44 -12.45
CA GLY A 62 1.62 -9.52 -11.09
C GLY A 62 1.48 -10.95 -10.60
N GLY A 63 1.55 -11.11 -9.28
CA GLY A 63 1.30 -12.36 -8.59
C GLY A 63 0.99 -12.06 -7.13
N TRP A 64 0.41 -13.02 -6.43
CA TRP A 64 0.08 -12.89 -5.04
C TRP A 64 0.39 -14.17 -4.27
N PHE A 65 0.51 -14.04 -2.97
CA PHE A 65 0.69 -15.18 -2.09
C PHE A 65 -0.05 -14.93 -0.77
N PRO A 66 -1.07 -15.75 -0.44
CA PRO A 66 -1.74 -15.68 0.86
C PRO A 66 -0.91 -16.42 1.90
N LEU A 67 -0.46 -15.71 2.93
CA LEU A 67 0.20 -16.36 4.08
C LEU A 67 -0.81 -17.22 4.87
N ASN A 68 -2.06 -16.75 4.96
CA ASN A 68 -3.20 -17.45 5.55
C ASN A 68 -4.50 -16.90 4.95
N GLY A 69 -5.63 -17.47 5.33
CA GLY A 69 -6.95 -17.07 4.83
C GLY A 69 -7.65 -15.97 5.63
N ASN A 70 -6.95 -15.32 6.56
CA ASN A 70 -7.53 -14.26 7.40
C ASN A 70 -7.18 -12.87 6.85
N GLY A 71 -7.54 -12.64 5.61
CA GLY A 71 -7.36 -11.40 4.88
C GLY A 71 -8.01 -11.50 3.51
N GLU A 72 -8.30 -10.36 2.90
CA GLU A 72 -8.93 -10.30 1.59
C GLU A 72 -8.01 -9.64 0.57
N LEU A 73 -8.05 -10.17 -0.67
CA LEU A 73 -7.52 -9.54 -1.86
C LEU A 73 -8.57 -9.68 -2.97
N THR A 74 -9.17 -8.58 -3.38
CA THR A 74 -10.08 -8.57 -4.53
C THR A 74 -9.29 -8.77 -5.83
N GLY A 75 -9.94 -9.26 -6.88
CA GLY A 75 -9.29 -9.47 -8.19
C GLY A 75 -8.25 -10.60 -8.22
N ALA A 76 -8.04 -11.33 -7.12
CA ALA A 76 -7.03 -12.37 -7.01
C ALA A 76 -7.18 -13.48 -8.04
N ALA A 77 -8.41 -13.92 -8.33
CA ALA A 77 -8.66 -14.99 -9.31
C ALA A 77 -8.22 -14.60 -10.72
N TRP A 78 -8.47 -13.34 -11.13
CA TRP A 78 -8.00 -12.84 -12.42
C TRP A 78 -6.49 -12.66 -12.46
N LEU A 79 -5.92 -12.15 -11.38
CA LEU A 79 -4.47 -12.03 -11.26
C LEU A 79 -3.76 -13.39 -11.37
N GLU A 80 -4.33 -14.43 -10.76
CA GLU A 80 -3.78 -15.79 -10.78
C GLU A 80 -3.87 -16.41 -12.18
N GLU A 81 -4.99 -16.22 -12.88
CA GLU A 81 -5.19 -16.73 -14.23
C GLU A 81 -4.40 -15.94 -15.27
N GLY A 82 -4.48 -14.61 -15.23
CA GLY A 82 -3.89 -13.72 -16.25
C GLY A 82 -2.41 -13.42 -16.03
N GLY A 83 -1.93 -13.45 -14.80
CA GLY A 83 -0.56 -13.06 -14.46
C GLY A 83 -0.28 -11.56 -14.57
N PHE A 84 -1.32 -10.73 -14.69
CA PHE A 84 -1.22 -9.30 -14.87
C PHE A 84 -2.03 -8.52 -13.84
N LEU A 85 -1.45 -7.42 -13.37
CA LEU A 85 -2.11 -6.39 -12.60
C LEU A 85 -2.53 -5.26 -13.54
N GLU A 86 -3.81 -4.93 -13.52
CA GLU A 86 -4.44 -3.91 -14.37
C GLU A 86 -4.92 -2.74 -13.49
N GLY A 87 -4.21 -1.63 -13.54
CA GLY A 87 -4.59 -0.42 -12.82
C GLY A 87 -4.04 -0.32 -11.39
N PRO A 88 -4.61 0.57 -10.58
CA PRO A 88 -4.12 0.84 -9.23
C PRO A 88 -4.42 -0.29 -8.24
N VAL A 89 -3.57 -0.39 -7.23
CA VAL A 89 -3.76 -1.27 -6.07
C VAL A 89 -4.20 -0.42 -4.87
N GLY A 90 -5.24 -0.87 -4.16
CA GLY A 90 -5.73 -0.25 -2.93
C GLY A 90 -5.33 -1.04 -1.68
N LEU A 91 -4.94 -0.32 -0.61
CA LEU A 91 -4.76 -0.87 0.73
C LEU A 91 -5.59 -0.04 1.71
N THR A 92 -6.40 -0.71 2.53
CA THR A 92 -7.31 -0.05 3.46
C THR A 92 -7.57 -0.91 4.70
N ASN A 93 -8.66 -0.67 5.43
CA ASN A 93 -9.09 -1.54 6.50
C ASN A 93 -10.05 -2.64 6.00
N THR A 94 -10.27 -3.66 6.83
CA THR A 94 -11.06 -4.85 6.51
C THR A 94 -12.46 -4.54 5.98
N HIS A 95 -13.18 -3.58 6.56
CA HIS A 95 -14.56 -3.29 6.16
C HIS A 95 -14.68 -2.29 5.01
N SER A 96 -13.57 -1.73 4.54
CA SER A 96 -13.57 -0.73 3.48
C SER A 96 -13.12 -1.27 2.12
N VAL A 97 -12.81 -2.55 2.00
CA VAL A 97 -12.37 -3.17 0.74
C VAL A 97 -13.37 -2.94 -0.39
N GLY A 98 -14.66 -3.15 -0.13
CA GLY A 98 -15.72 -2.99 -1.13
C GLY A 98 -15.80 -1.57 -1.69
N ILE A 99 -15.84 -0.56 -0.82
CA ILE A 99 -15.94 0.85 -1.26
C ILE A 99 -14.68 1.31 -1.99
N VAL A 100 -13.50 0.84 -1.59
CA VAL A 100 -12.25 1.16 -2.28
C VAL A 100 -12.24 0.54 -3.67
N ARG A 101 -12.61 -0.75 -3.78
CA ARG A 101 -12.72 -1.45 -5.06
C ARG A 101 -13.68 -0.75 -6.03
N ASP A 102 -14.90 -0.48 -5.59
CA ASP A 102 -15.93 0.11 -6.43
C ASP A 102 -15.55 1.53 -6.85
N THR A 103 -14.90 2.28 -5.98
CA THR A 103 -14.43 3.64 -6.30
C THR A 103 -13.25 3.63 -7.27
N ILE A 104 -12.34 2.66 -7.19
CA ILE A 104 -11.27 2.49 -8.19
C ILE A 104 -11.89 2.26 -9.58
N ILE A 105 -12.90 1.39 -9.69
CA ILE A 105 -13.61 1.17 -10.96
C ILE A 105 -14.24 2.49 -11.48
N ALA A 106 -14.94 3.21 -10.62
CA ALA A 106 -15.55 4.49 -10.98
C ALA A 106 -14.51 5.52 -11.45
N TRP A 107 -13.34 5.56 -10.79
CA TRP A 107 -12.24 6.42 -11.17
C TRP A 107 -11.65 6.03 -12.54
N GLN A 108 -11.45 4.74 -12.79
CA GLN A 108 -10.96 4.24 -14.08
C GLN A 108 -11.94 4.57 -15.22
N VAL A 109 -13.24 4.39 -15.00
CA VAL A 109 -14.28 4.74 -15.99
C VAL A 109 -14.27 6.23 -16.27
N LYS A 110 -14.26 7.08 -15.25
CA LYS A 110 -14.27 8.55 -15.40
C LYS A 110 -13.02 9.06 -16.15
N ASN A 111 -11.87 8.45 -15.91
CA ASN A 111 -10.61 8.85 -16.54
C ASN A 111 -10.33 8.11 -17.86
N ASN A 112 -11.28 7.29 -18.33
CA ASN A 112 -11.15 6.49 -19.56
C ASN A 112 -9.85 5.66 -19.60
N CYS A 113 -9.55 5.01 -18.48
CA CYS A 113 -8.30 4.26 -18.28
C CYS A 113 -8.51 2.78 -17.93
N LEU A 114 -9.64 2.20 -18.35
CA LEU A 114 -9.83 0.76 -18.34
C LEU A 114 -8.92 0.11 -19.38
N PHE A 115 -8.18 -0.91 -18.99
CA PHE A 115 -7.38 -1.70 -19.92
C PHE A 115 -8.26 -2.58 -20.82
N GLN A 116 -9.38 -3.08 -20.30
CA GLN A 116 -10.34 -3.91 -21.00
C GLN A 116 -11.78 -3.49 -20.64
N LEU A 117 -12.80 -4.18 -21.15
CA LEU A 117 -14.20 -3.81 -20.97
C LEU A 117 -14.71 -3.87 -19.52
N TRP A 118 -13.96 -4.50 -18.65
CA TRP A 118 -14.24 -4.60 -17.21
C TRP A 118 -12.98 -4.31 -16.41
N SER A 119 -13.13 -4.15 -15.11
CA SER A 119 -12.00 -3.99 -14.17
C SER A 119 -12.19 -4.87 -12.95
N THR A 120 -11.12 -5.52 -12.53
CA THR A 120 -11.04 -6.31 -11.30
C THR A 120 -9.91 -5.78 -10.42
N PRO A 121 -10.05 -4.57 -9.83
CA PRO A 121 -8.98 -3.94 -9.07
C PRO A 121 -8.52 -4.81 -7.92
N LEU A 122 -7.22 -4.75 -7.64
CA LEU A 122 -6.65 -5.37 -6.45
C LEU A 122 -6.80 -4.43 -5.25
N VAL A 123 -7.59 -4.85 -4.28
CA VAL A 123 -7.71 -4.16 -2.99
C VAL A 123 -7.49 -5.17 -1.88
N THR A 124 -6.55 -4.86 -1.00
CA THR A 124 -6.26 -5.68 0.18
C THR A 124 -6.40 -4.87 1.47
N GLU A 125 -6.40 -5.55 2.59
CA GLU A 125 -6.74 -4.94 3.87
C GLU A 125 -5.88 -5.43 5.03
N THR A 126 -5.95 -4.68 6.10
CA THR A 126 -5.51 -5.08 7.44
C THR A 126 -6.47 -4.52 8.48
N ALA A 127 -6.65 -5.25 9.59
CA ALA A 127 -7.62 -4.88 10.63
C ALA A 127 -7.11 -3.72 11.49
N ASP A 128 -7.87 -2.62 11.55
CA ASP A 128 -7.56 -1.43 12.37
C ASP A 128 -8.44 -1.28 13.64
N GLY A 129 -9.30 -2.26 13.92
CA GLY A 129 -10.33 -2.19 14.96
C GLY A 129 -9.84 -2.01 16.42
N TRP A 130 -8.53 -2.01 16.68
CA TRP A 130 -7.97 -1.64 17.98
C TRP A 130 -7.90 -0.11 18.19
N LEU A 131 -7.68 0.64 17.12
CA LEU A 131 -7.47 2.09 17.16
C LEU A 131 -8.53 2.86 16.39
N ASN A 132 -9.36 2.15 15.63
CA ASN A 132 -10.40 2.69 14.77
C ASN A 132 -11.75 2.03 15.05
N ASP A 133 -12.81 2.83 15.03
CA ASP A 133 -14.18 2.33 14.95
C ASP A 133 -14.44 1.82 13.52
N MET A 134 -14.01 0.60 13.24
CA MET A 134 -14.10 0.02 11.90
C MET A 134 -15.54 -0.34 11.48
N TYR A 135 -16.48 -0.46 12.43
CA TYR A 135 -17.86 -0.80 12.14
C TYR A 135 -18.66 0.38 11.56
N ALA A 136 -18.27 1.60 11.84
CA ALA A 136 -18.92 2.78 11.31
C ALA A 136 -18.54 3.11 9.85
N GLN A 137 -17.60 2.34 9.25
CA GLN A 137 -17.25 2.44 7.82
C GLN A 137 -16.90 3.86 7.38
N HIS A 138 -15.97 4.49 8.07
CA HIS A 138 -15.58 5.90 7.86
C HIS A 138 -14.89 6.20 6.51
N VAL A 139 -14.45 5.18 5.79
CA VAL A 139 -13.89 5.36 4.45
C VAL A 139 -15.03 5.50 3.44
N HIS A 140 -15.07 6.64 2.75
CA HIS A 140 -16.07 6.98 1.73
C HIS A 140 -15.41 7.18 0.35
N PRO A 141 -16.19 7.24 -0.75
CA PRO A 141 -15.64 7.40 -2.09
C PRO A 141 -14.71 8.60 -2.24
N GLU A 142 -15.02 9.74 -1.63
CA GLU A 142 -14.18 10.95 -1.69
C GLU A 142 -12.78 10.74 -1.14
N HIS A 143 -12.61 9.89 -0.13
CA HIS A 143 -11.31 9.55 0.44
C HIS A 143 -10.48 8.72 -0.54
N VAL A 144 -11.14 7.81 -1.26
CA VAL A 144 -10.48 6.98 -2.28
C VAL A 144 -10.08 7.83 -3.49
N TRP A 145 -10.99 8.73 -3.96
CA TRP A 145 -10.68 9.70 -5.00
C TRP A 145 -9.48 10.56 -4.63
N ALA A 146 -9.46 11.09 -3.41
CA ALA A 146 -8.34 11.90 -2.93
C ALA A 146 -7.01 11.13 -2.96
N ALA A 147 -7.01 9.85 -2.55
CA ALA A 147 -5.82 9.01 -2.61
C ALA A 147 -5.38 8.71 -4.05
N LEU A 148 -6.33 8.41 -4.97
CA LEU A 148 -6.05 8.16 -6.38
C LEU A 148 -5.43 9.40 -7.06
N ASP A 149 -6.03 10.57 -6.84
CA ASP A 149 -5.64 11.81 -7.50
C ASP A 149 -4.35 12.41 -6.92
N SER A 150 -4.11 12.25 -5.60
CA SER A 150 -2.92 12.74 -4.93
C SER A 150 -1.67 11.89 -5.13
N ALA A 151 -1.78 10.71 -5.75
CA ALA A 151 -0.64 9.85 -5.98
C ALA A 151 0.47 10.55 -6.75
N GLN A 152 1.71 10.38 -6.29
CA GLN A 152 2.88 11.02 -6.88
C GLN A 152 4.13 10.19 -6.65
N PRO A 153 5.17 10.36 -7.49
CA PRO A 153 6.50 9.81 -7.26
C PRO A 153 7.23 10.60 -6.18
N GLY A 154 8.42 10.16 -5.80
CA GLY A 154 9.27 10.90 -4.86
C GLY A 154 9.18 10.39 -3.42
N PRO A 155 9.59 11.18 -2.43
CA PRO A 155 9.57 10.78 -1.03
C PRO A 155 8.17 10.45 -0.53
N LEU A 156 8.02 9.35 0.20
CA LEU A 156 6.75 8.92 0.76
C LEU A 156 6.66 9.25 2.26
N ALA A 157 5.47 9.62 2.70
CA ALA A 157 5.16 9.68 4.12
C ALA A 157 5.06 8.25 4.68
N GLU A 158 5.56 8.04 5.91
CA GLU A 158 5.55 6.76 6.60
C GLU A 158 4.90 6.87 7.99
N GLY A 159 4.48 5.75 8.53
CA GLY A 159 3.82 5.65 9.83
C GLY A 159 2.30 5.76 9.72
N ASN A 160 1.70 6.71 10.44
CA ASN A 160 0.25 6.87 10.52
C ASN A 160 -0.31 7.59 9.28
N VAL A 161 -0.22 6.97 8.13
CA VAL A 161 -0.69 7.54 6.86
C VAL A 161 -1.44 6.48 6.05
N GLY A 162 -2.43 6.94 5.30
CA GLY A 162 -3.25 6.07 4.46
C GLY A 162 -3.87 4.92 5.24
N GLY A 163 -3.95 3.76 4.62
CA GLY A 163 -4.44 2.53 5.24
C GLY A 163 -3.66 2.10 6.49
N GLY A 164 -2.40 2.51 6.65
CA GLY A 164 -1.59 2.21 7.84
C GLY A 164 -1.94 3.01 9.10
N THR A 165 -2.90 3.93 9.04
CA THR A 165 -3.19 4.88 10.12
C THR A 165 -3.59 4.22 11.43
N GLY A 166 -4.49 3.24 11.41
CA GLY A 166 -5.01 2.55 12.61
C GLY A 166 -4.30 1.23 12.93
N MET A 167 -3.20 0.90 12.27
CA MET A 167 -2.58 -0.41 12.38
C MET A 167 -1.73 -0.61 13.63
N ILE A 168 -1.71 -1.85 14.13
CA ILE A 168 -0.86 -2.33 15.22
C ILE A 168 0.06 -3.41 14.66
N CYS A 169 1.35 -3.34 14.96
CA CYS A 169 2.34 -4.32 14.56
C CYS A 169 3.24 -4.69 15.74
N TYR A 170 3.37 -5.98 16.03
CA TYR A 170 4.04 -6.49 17.23
C TYR A 170 3.52 -5.87 18.53
N GLU A 171 2.22 -5.58 18.60
CA GLU A 171 1.58 -4.89 19.75
C GLU A 171 2.12 -3.47 20.01
N PHE A 172 2.84 -2.90 19.04
CA PHE A 172 3.19 -1.49 18.98
C PHE A 172 2.35 -0.79 17.90
N LYS A 173 2.43 0.52 17.83
CA LYS A 173 1.83 1.26 16.72
C LYS A 173 2.48 0.81 15.40
N GLY A 174 1.66 0.23 14.53
CA GLY A 174 2.02 -0.12 13.17
C GLY A 174 2.00 1.10 12.24
N GLY A 175 1.82 0.85 10.95
CA GLY A 175 1.73 1.94 9.97
C GLY A 175 2.09 1.51 8.57
N THR A 176 2.21 2.50 7.69
CA THR A 176 2.76 2.35 6.36
C THR A 176 4.27 2.52 6.39
N GLY A 177 4.99 1.64 5.72
CA GLY A 177 6.44 1.74 5.56
C GLY A 177 6.88 1.41 4.14
N THR A 178 8.06 1.88 3.76
CA THR A 178 8.60 1.63 2.43
C THR A 178 10.11 1.47 2.45
N ALA A 179 10.63 0.72 1.49
CA ALA A 179 12.07 0.55 1.28
C ALA A 179 12.39 0.16 -0.16
N SER A 180 13.64 0.32 -0.55
CA SER A 180 14.16 -0.22 -1.80
C SER A 180 15.56 -0.82 -1.64
N ARG A 181 15.92 -1.70 -2.56
CA ARG A 181 17.27 -2.27 -2.68
C ARG A 181 17.69 -2.34 -4.14
N LYS A 182 18.88 -1.86 -4.42
CA LYS A 182 19.56 -2.01 -5.73
C LYS A 182 20.32 -3.32 -5.76
N LEU A 183 20.08 -4.11 -6.78
CA LEU A 183 20.86 -5.31 -7.02
C LEU A 183 22.22 -4.95 -7.64
N PRO A 184 23.30 -5.68 -7.31
CA PRO A 184 24.59 -5.53 -7.99
C PRO A 184 24.51 -5.71 -9.51
N ALA A 185 25.41 -5.06 -10.25
CA ALA A 185 25.45 -5.11 -11.71
C ALA A 185 25.50 -6.54 -12.30
N LYS A 186 26.15 -7.46 -11.62
CA LYS A 186 26.18 -8.89 -12.00
C LYS A 186 24.81 -9.57 -12.02
N PHE A 187 23.80 -8.96 -11.37
CA PHE A 187 22.41 -9.42 -11.36
C PHE A 187 21.47 -8.49 -12.14
N GLY A 188 22.00 -7.64 -13.05
CA GLY A 188 21.21 -6.80 -13.95
C GLY A 188 20.90 -5.39 -13.44
N SER A 189 21.46 -4.98 -12.30
CA SER A 189 21.24 -3.62 -11.73
C SER A 189 19.77 -3.25 -11.47
N TYR A 190 18.91 -4.23 -11.25
CA TYR A 190 17.51 -4.00 -10.95
C TYR A 190 17.32 -3.34 -9.58
N THR A 191 16.21 -2.64 -9.42
CA THR A 191 15.76 -2.12 -8.13
C THR A 191 14.54 -2.93 -7.66
N VAL A 192 14.58 -3.40 -6.44
CA VAL A 192 13.43 -4.02 -5.74
C VAL A 192 12.86 -2.98 -4.80
N GLY A 193 11.56 -2.72 -4.87
CA GLY A 193 10.85 -1.82 -3.97
C GLY A 193 9.80 -2.56 -3.15
N ALA A 194 9.58 -2.09 -1.93
CA ALA A 194 8.55 -2.59 -1.02
C ALA A 194 7.71 -1.45 -0.46
N LEU A 195 6.40 -1.66 -0.40
CA LEU A 195 5.44 -0.87 0.35
C LEU A 195 4.72 -1.83 1.30
N VAL A 196 4.67 -1.50 2.58
CA VAL A 196 4.12 -2.37 3.61
C VAL A 196 3.09 -1.62 4.44
N GLN A 197 1.90 -2.18 4.56
CA GLN A 197 0.91 -1.83 5.58
C GLN A 197 1.06 -2.86 6.71
N ALA A 198 1.73 -2.46 7.79
CA ALA A 198 2.18 -3.39 8.82
C ALA A 198 1.11 -3.62 9.90
N ASN A 199 0.60 -4.88 9.94
CA ASN A 199 -0.38 -5.34 10.92
C ASN A 199 -0.16 -6.84 11.21
N PHE A 200 0.82 -7.17 12.05
CA PHE A 200 1.12 -8.57 12.37
C PHE A 200 1.94 -8.69 13.65
N GLY A 201 2.00 -9.91 14.16
CA GLY A 201 2.96 -10.33 15.18
C GLY A 201 2.57 -9.99 16.63
N ARG A 202 3.19 -10.71 17.54
CA ARG A 202 3.15 -10.48 18.97
C ARG A 202 4.47 -9.90 19.44
N ARG A 203 4.48 -9.13 20.52
CA ARG A 203 5.67 -8.41 21.02
C ARG A 203 6.89 -9.31 21.24
N PHE A 204 6.67 -10.51 21.74
CA PHE A 204 7.76 -11.48 21.98
C PHE A 204 8.38 -12.05 20.69
N GLN A 205 7.73 -11.87 19.55
CA GLN A 205 8.23 -12.31 18.23
C GLN A 205 9.09 -11.25 17.55
N LEU A 206 9.11 -10.02 18.10
CA LEU A 206 9.87 -8.93 17.48
C LEU A 206 11.36 -9.23 17.56
N THR A 207 11.98 -9.30 16.39
CA THR A 207 13.43 -9.31 16.21
C THR A 207 13.85 -8.08 15.43
N VAL A 208 15.05 -7.59 15.66
CA VAL A 208 15.61 -6.42 14.97
C VAL A 208 16.95 -6.82 14.38
N ALA A 209 17.04 -6.78 13.04
CA ALA A 209 18.20 -7.16 12.25
C ALA A 209 18.63 -8.65 12.41
N GLY A 210 17.67 -9.51 12.72
CA GLY A 210 17.87 -10.95 12.87
C GLY A 210 18.01 -11.43 14.30
#